data_c7abc42452d49e79e60f6d4b5093c828
#
_entry.id   c7abc42452d49e79e60f6d4b5093c828
#
_cell.length_a   1.000
_cell.length_b   1.000
_cell.length_c   1.000
_cell.angle_alpha   90.00
_cell.angle_beta   90.00
_cell.angle_gamma   90.00
#
_symmetry.space_group_name_H-M   'P 1'
#
loop_
_entity.id
_entity.type
_entity.pdbx_description
1 polymer ?
#
loop_
_entity_poly.entity_id
_entity_poly.type
_entity_poly.pdbx_seq_one_letter_code
_entity_poly.pdbx_strand_id
1 'polypeptide(L)'
;MKHSSFLHCAARQANRRQAIAACALMTMAVASGSASAQPGEWPAKSIRMVVPFTPGGGTDMVTRQISERMATANRWVIVVDNKPGAGGNIGLDAVAKAPADGYTFGMGQTANLAINPSLLPSMPFNAKTDLLPVALVASQPVVLVVPTDSPWKSLQDLIAAAKAQPGAIKQGLASTGTVGHLAGEMLSYKAKIDVLNVPYKGAAPAVTDLLGKQTHYMFGTPQAVYPMIKGQRLRALAVTSAKRLAILPQVPTVAESGFPGFEAVDWKLIVAPRNTPAVLAQKINAAVNTGLQDPAVLKQLQSEGSTPMGGSLQDAQAYLQKEQASWAALIRDAKITLE
;
A
#
# COMPACT_ATOMS: atom_id res chain seq x y z
N MET A 1 -45.77 -70.89 -56.08
CA MET A 1 -45.91 -70.06 -54.85
C MET A 1 -44.73 -70.32 -53.90
N LYS A 2 -43.53 -69.75 -54.14
CA LYS A 2 -42.40 -69.79 -53.18
C LYS A 2 -41.34 -68.74 -53.56
N HIS A 3 -41.66 -67.43 -53.68
CA HIS A 3 -40.66 -66.38 -53.91
C HIS A 3 -40.81 -65.09 -53.07
N SER A 4 -41.72 -65.11 -52.08
CA SER A 4 -42.04 -63.89 -51.35
C SER A 4 -41.34 -63.77 -49.98
N SER A 5 -40.72 -64.84 -49.44
CA SER A 5 -40.21 -64.86 -48.05
C SER A 5 -38.74 -64.40 -47.89
N PHE A 6 -37.97 -64.37 -48.92
CA PHE A 6 -36.52 -64.02 -48.83
C PHE A 6 -36.24 -62.49 -48.78
N LEU A 7 -37.09 -61.67 -49.41
CA LEU A 7 -36.88 -60.22 -49.47
C LEU A 7 -37.18 -59.48 -48.12
N HIS A 8 -38.06 -60.05 -47.29
CA HIS A 8 -38.38 -59.42 -45.98
C HIS A 8 -37.33 -59.64 -44.91
N CYS A 9 -36.51 -60.67 -45.04
CA CYS A 9 -35.43 -60.94 -44.01
C CYS A 9 -34.20 -60.05 -44.26
N ALA A 10 -33.86 -59.76 -45.50
CA ALA A 10 -32.72 -58.88 -45.86
C ALA A 10 -32.93 -57.43 -45.45
N ALA A 11 -34.16 -56.88 -45.65
CA ALA A 11 -34.50 -55.52 -45.31
C ALA A 11 -34.49 -55.26 -43.76
N ARG A 12 -34.85 -56.26 -42.95
CA ARG A 12 -34.77 -56.12 -41.47
C ARG A 12 -33.33 -56.14 -40.94
N GLN A 13 -32.41 -56.85 -41.57
CA GLN A 13 -30.99 -56.86 -41.17
C GLN A 13 -30.27 -55.57 -41.56
N ALA A 14 -30.59 -54.96 -42.69
CA ALA A 14 -30.04 -53.68 -43.11
C ALA A 14 -30.41 -52.54 -42.15
N ASN A 15 -31.67 -52.47 -41.74
CA ASN A 15 -32.17 -51.46 -40.76
C ASN A 15 -31.55 -51.62 -39.38
N ARG A 16 -31.27 -52.83 -38.88
CA ARG A 16 -30.61 -53.06 -37.60
C ARG A 16 -29.13 -52.62 -37.64
N ARG A 17 -28.42 -52.83 -38.71
CA ARG A 17 -27.03 -52.41 -38.85
C ARG A 17 -26.91 -50.88 -38.93
N GLN A 18 -27.86 -50.20 -39.61
CA GLN A 18 -27.91 -48.76 -39.69
C GLN A 18 -28.32 -48.13 -38.34
N ALA A 19 -29.21 -48.76 -37.57
CA ALA A 19 -29.56 -48.27 -36.22
C ALA A 19 -28.39 -48.45 -35.23
N ILE A 20 -27.65 -49.50 -35.29
CA ILE A 20 -26.46 -49.72 -34.45
C ILE A 20 -25.32 -48.72 -34.83
N ALA A 21 -25.13 -48.44 -36.12
CA ALA A 21 -24.16 -47.45 -36.54
C ALA A 21 -24.55 -46.03 -36.13
N ALA A 22 -25.82 -45.69 -36.19
CA ALA A 22 -26.36 -44.39 -35.72
C ALA A 22 -26.24 -44.22 -34.20
N CYS A 23 -26.47 -45.25 -33.39
CA CYS A 23 -26.24 -45.22 -31.95
C CYS A 23 -24.75 -45.14 -31.59
N ALA A 24 -23.84 -45.78 -32.34
CA ALA A 24 -22.41 -45.72 -32.10
C ALA A 24 -21.83 -44.32 -32.45
N LEU A 25 -22.37 -43.65 -33.47
CA LEU A 25 -22.00 -42.27 -33.82
C LEU A 25 -22.53 -41.25 -32.80
N MET A 26 -23.71 -41.50 -32.18
CA MET A 26 -24.28 -40.63 -31.15
C MET A 26 -23.54 -40.76 -29.80
N THR A 27 -23.02 -41.97 -29.47
CA THR A 27 -22.19 -42.17 -28.27
C THR A 27 -20.80 -41.57 -28.40
N MET A 28 -20.20 -41.52 -29.60
CA MET A 28 -18.93 -40.81 -29.84
C MET A 28 -19.05 -39.29 -29.78
N ALA A 29 -20.20 -38.71 -30.14
CA ALA A 29 -20.43 -37.26 -30.07
C ALA A 29 -20.60 -36.73 -28.63
N VAL A 30 -21.05 -37.56 -27.68
CA VAL A 30 -21.21 -37.20 -26.28
C VAL A 30 -19.88 -37.30 -25.49
N ALA A 31 -18.91 -38.07 -25.96
CA ALA A 31 -17.58 -38.20 -25.35
C ALA A 31 -16.62 -37.04 -25.69
N SER A 32 -16.99 -36.16 -26.63
CA SER A 32 -16.15 -35.02 -27.06
C SER A 32 -16.37 -33.73 -26.28
N GLY A 33 -17.14 -33.75 -25.23
CA GLY A 33 -17.49 -32.54 -24.52
C GLY A 33 -17.07 -32.55 -23.07
N SER A 34 -15.99 -32.11 -22.75
CA SER A 34 -15.55 -31.45 -21.52
C SER A 34 -14.04 -31.60 -21.40
N ALA A 35 -13.32 -31.03 -22.37
CA ALA A 35 -12.03 -30.52 -22.03
C ALA A 35 -12.31 -29.41 -21.00
N SER A 36 -12.40 -29.76 -19.71
CA SER A 36 -12.22 -28.80 -18.65
C SER A 36 -10.89 -28.13 -18.91
N ALA A 37 -10.92 -26.94 -19.47
CA ALA A 37 -9.75 -26.09 -19.49
C ALA A 37 -9.25 -26.04 -18.04
N GLN A 38 -8.20 -26.76 -17.73
CA GLN A 38 -7.50 -26.57 -16.47
C GLN A 38 -7.29 -25.07 -16.35
N PRO A 39 -7.76 -24.41 -15.26
CA PRO A 39 -7.47 -23.02 -15.08
C PRO A 39 -5.96 -22.86 -15.23
N GLY A 40 -5.52 -22.12 -16.26
CA GLY A 40 -4.11 -21.90 -16.52
C GLY A 40 -3.47 -21.45 -15.21
N GLU A 41 -2.24 -21.92 -14.96
CA GLU A 41 -1.53 -21.62 -13.71
C GLU A 41 -1.47 -20.09 -13.52
N TRP A 42 -2.14 -19.60 -12.46
CA TRP A 42 -2.09 -18.18 -12.12
C TRP A 42 -0.71 -17.84 -11.54
N PRO A 43 -0.08 -16.73 -11.97
CA PRO A 43 -0.54 -15.73 -12.94
C PRO A 43 -0.15 -16.09 -14.40
N ALA A 44 -1.11 -16.05 -15.33
CA ALA A 44 -0.89 -16.23 -16.77
C ALA A 44 -0.53 -14.92 -17.50
N LYS A 45 -0.63 -13.77 -16.83
CA LYS A 45 -0.28 -12.44 -17.36
C LYS A 45 0.36 -11.60 -16.25
N SER A 46 0.85 -10.41 -16.57
CA SER A 46 1.47 -9.52 -15.59
C SER A 46 0.48 -9.11 -14.48
N ILE A 47 0.99 -9.09 -13.25
CA ILE A 47 0.29 -8.55 -12.07
C ILE A 47 0.58 -7.05 -11.99
N ARG A 48 -0.44 -6.24 -11.82
CA ARG A 48 -0.33 -4.80 -11.62
C ARG A 48 -0.30 -4.48 -10.14
N MET A 49 0.74 -3.76 -9.71
CA MET A 49 0.88 -3.24 -8.34
C MET A 49 0.72 -1.72 -8.36
N VAL A 50 -0.41 -1.22 -7.94
CA VAL A 50 -0.71 0.22 -7.91
C VAL A 50 -0.03 0.88 -6.71
N VAL A 51 0.74 1.95 -6.98
CA VAL A 51 1.35 2.81 -5.96
C VAL A 51 0.60 4.14 -5.93
N PRO A 52 -0.05 4.50 -4.81
CA PRO A 52 -0.91 5.68 -4.76
C PRO A 52 -0.16 7.02 -4.56
N PHE A 53 1.14 7.05 -4.81
CA PHE A 53 2.00 8.23 -4.67
C PHE A 53 2.98 8.36 -5.84
N THR A 54 3.62 9.53 -5.92
CA THR A 54 4.64 9.81 -6.95
C THR A 54 5.85 8.89 -6.83
N PRO A 55 6.52 8.57 -7.95
CA PRO A 55 7.78 7.84 -7.92
C PRO A 55 8.83 8.47 -7.01
N GLY A 56 9.72 7.65 -6.42
CA GLY A 56 10.82 8.08 -5.57
C GLY A 56 10.44 8.41 -4.12
N GLY A 57 9.17 8.34 -3.74
CA GLY A 57 8.76 8.42 -2.35
C GLY A 57 8.87 7.07 -1.62
N GLY A 58 8.80 7.08 -0.27
CA GLY A 58 8.98 5.87 0.53
C GLY A 58 8.03 4.72 0.17
N THR A 59 6.77 5.03 -0.20
CA THR A 59 5.82 4.00 -0.64
C THR A 59 6.23 3.37 -1.97
N ASP A 60 6.70 4.17 -2.93
CA ASP A 60 7.16 3.67 -4.23
C ASP A 60 8.40 2.79 -4.09
N MET A 61 9.39 3.25 -3.30
CA MET A 61 10.63 2.51 -3.08
C MET A 61 10.38 1.14 -2.45
N VAL A 62 9.63 1.09 -1.35
CA VAL A 62 9.27 -0.17 -0.67
C VAL A 62 8.45 -1.08 -1.59
N THR A 63 7.52 -0.51 -2.39
CA THR A 63 6.72 -1.31 -3.33
C THR A 63 7.60 -1.96 -4.39
N ARG A 64 8.55 -1.22 -4.98
CA ARG A 64 9.46 -1.76 -6.01
C ARG A 64 10.34 -2.85 -5.46
N GLN A 65 10.90 -2.66 -4.26
CA GLN A 65 11.74 -3.66 -3.59
C GLN A 65 11.01 -4.97 -3.39
N ILE A 66 9.82 -4.92 -2.76
CA ILE A 66 9.07 -6.16 -2.49
C ILE A 66 8.53 -6.79 -3.77
N SER A 67 8.09 -5.99 -4.76
CA SER A 67 7.60 -6.48 -6.05
C SER A 67 8.69 -7.18 -6.84
N GLU A 68 9.92 -6.68 -6.83
CA GLU A 68 11.08 -7.30 -7.48
C GLU A 68 11.38 -8.68 -6.87
N ARG A 69 11.35 -8.79 -5.53
CA ARG A 69 11.59 -10.08 -4.87
C ARG A 69 10.48 -11.08 -5.09
N MET A 70 9.22 -10.63 -5.03
CA MET A 70 8.07 -11.46 -5.38
C MET A 70 8.18 -11.96 -6.82
N ALA A 71 8.52 -11.09 -7.76
CA ALA A 71 8.68 -11.41 -9.18
C ALA A 71 9.80 -12.47 -9.39
N THR A 72 10.98 -12.24 -8.81
CA THR A 72 12.13 -13.12 -8.93
C THR A 72 11.87 -14.50 -8.30
N ALA A 73 11.35 -14.52 -7.06
CA ALA A 73 11.13 -15.77 -6.32
C ALA A 73 10.06 -16.68 -6.96
N ASN A 74 9.06 -16.08 -7.59
CA ASN A 74 7.90 -16.81 -8.13
C ASN A 74 7.89 -16.86 -9.68
N ARG A 75 8.86 -16.28 -10.37
CA ARG A 75 8.89 -16.11 -11.83
C ARG A 75 7.66 -15.35 -12.36
N TRP A 76 7.18 -14.39 -11.60
CA TRP A 76 6.07 -13.54 -11.99
C TRP A 76 6.54 -12.27 -12.70
N VAL A 77 5.67 -11.70 -13.51
CA VAL A 77 5.85 -10.35 -14.04
C VAL A 77 4.99 -9.40 -13.23
N ILE A 78 5.62 -8.48 -12.48
CA ILE A 78 4.91 -7.48 -11.68
C ILE A 78 5.22 -6.10 -12.23
N VAL A 79 4.19 -5.36 -12.60
CA VAL A 79 4.28 -3.99 -13.12
C VAL A 79 3.84 -3.01 -12.04
N VAL A 80 4.76 -2.15 -11.62
CA VAL A 80 4.47 -1.08 -10.64
C VAL A 80 3.92 0.13 -11.39
N ASP A 81 2.70 0.56 -11.02
CA ASP A 81 1.95 1.65 -11.66
C ASP A 81 1.63 2.76 -10.64
N ASN A 82 2.25 3.91 -10.81
CA ASN A 82 2.05 5.05 -9.91
C ASN A 82 0.78 5.85 -10.28
N LYS A 83 -0.16 5.95 -9.34
CA LYS A 83 -1.41 6.73 -9.45
C LYS A 83 -1.56 7.69 -8.27
N PRO A 84 -0.83 8.82 -8.27
CA PRO A 84 -0.84 9.76 -7.16
C PRO A 84 -2.10 10.62 -7.13
N GLY A 85 -2.38 11.20 -5.96
CA GLY A 85 -3.39 12.23 -5.75
C GLY A 85 -4.35 11.94 -4.60
N ALA A 86 -4.92 13.00 -4.04
CA ALA A 86 -5.89 12.98 -2.94
C ALA A 86 -5.46 12.12 -1.74
N GLY A 87 -4.21 12.30 -1.26
CA GLY A 87 -3.69 11.49 -0.14
C GLY A 87 -3.54 10.00 -0.44
N GLY A 88 -3.47 9.63 -1.73
CA GLY A 88 -3.41 8.24 -2.20
C GLY A 88 -4.77 7.63 -2.49
N ASN A 89 -5.86 8.36 -2.29
CA ASN A 89 -7.21 7.83 -2.48
C ASN A 89 -7.51 7.53 -3.96
N ILE A 90 -6.95 8.30 -4.93
CA ILE A 90 -7.11 8.03 -6.37
C ILE A 90 -6.54 6.67 -6.75
N GLY A 91 -5.35 6.34 -6.25
CA GLY A 91 -4.71 5.05 -6.52
C GLY A 91 -5.49 3.87 -5.94
N LEU A 92 -5.95 3.97 -4.70
CA LEU A 92 -6.71 2.89 -4.06
C LEU A 92 -8.15 2.78 -4.57
N ASP A 93 -8.78 3.86 -5.02
CA ASP A 93 -10.05 3.81 -5.74
C ASP A 93 -9.93 2.97 -7.03
N ALA A 94 -8.84 3.18 -7.77
CA ALA A 94 -8.56 2.36 -8.96
C ALA A 94 -8.34 0.87 -8.64
N VAL A 95 -7.83 0.54 -7.44
CA VAL A 95 -7.74 -0.86 -6.97
C VAL A 95 -9.10 -1.38 -6.56
N ALA A 96 -9.87 -0.63 -5.76
CA ALA A 96 -11.19 -1.03 -5.28
C ALA A 96 -12.17 -1.36 -6.42
N LYS A 97 -12.06 -0.61 -7.53
CA LYS A 97 -12.90 -0.78 -8.74
C LYS A 97 -12.34 -1.76 -9.77
N ALA A 98 -11.14 -2.31 -9.54
CA ALA A 98 -10.55 -3.27 -10.47
C ALA A 98 -11.28 -4.63 -10.39
N PRO A 99 -11.20 -5.45 -11.47
CA PRO A 99 -11.67 -6.83 -11.42
C PRO A 99 -10.99 -7.61 -10.29
N ALA A 100 -11.78 -8.41 -9.57
CA ALA A 100 -11.30 -9.24 -8.46
C ALA A 100 -10.65 -10.55 -8.96
N ASP A 101 -9.93 -10.50 -10.07
CA ASP A 101 -9.33 -11.63 -10.79
C ASP A 101 -7.90 -11.98 -10.32
N GLY A 102 -7.38 -11.25 -9.32
CA GLY A 102 -6.05 -11.46 -8.77
C GLY A 102 -4.93 -10.82 -9.58
N TYR A 103 -5.21 -9.95 -10.55
CA TYR A 103 -4.18 -9.27 -11.35
C TYR A 103 -3.99 -7.80 -11.02
N THR A 104 -4.77 -7.25 -10.09
CA THR A 104 -4.58 -5.88 -9.59
C THR A 104 -4.51 -5.88 -8.07
N PHE A 105 -3.41 -5.35 -7.56
CA PHE A 105 -3.17 -5.10 -6.14
C PHE A 105 -2.75 -3.65 -5.96
N GLY A 106 -2.82 -3.14 -4.74
CA GLY A 106 -2.38 -1.79 -4.40
C GLY A 106 -1.55 -1.77 -3.14
N MET A 107 -0.58 -0.87 -3.09
CA MET A 107 0.16 -0.57 -1.87
C MET A 107 -0.59 0.50 -1.08
N GLY A 108 -1.48 0.07 -0.20
CA GLY A 108 -2.10 0.96 0.77
C GLY A 108 -1.14 1.34 1.89
N GLN A 109 -1.48 2.39 2.60
CA GLN A 109 -0.70 2.87 3.75
C GLN A 109 -1.60 3.56 4.78
N THR A 110 -1.04 3.94 5.89
CA THR A 110 -1.72 4.60 7.02
C THR A 110 -2.66 5.72 6.56
N ALA A 111 -2.21 6.55 5.62
CA ALA A 111 -2.99 7.68 5.11
C ALA A 111 -4.35 7.27 4.56
N ASN A 112 -4.36 6.45 3.50
CA ASN A 112 -5.56 6.14 2.72
C ASN A 112 -6.39 4.99 3.29
N LEU A 113 -5.83 4.17 4.19
CA LEU A 113 -6.53 3.05 4.80
C LEU A 113 -7.02 3.31 6.23
N ALA A 114 -6.36 4.21 6.98
CA ALA A 114 -6.69 4.42 8.40
C ALA A 114 -6.99 5.88 8.76
N ILE A 115 -6.26 6.86 8.23
CA ILE A 115 -6.44 8.28 8.56
C ILE A 115 -7.61 8.88 7.77
N ASN A 116 -7.53 8.84 6.43
CA ASN A 116 -8.49 9.49 5.54
C ASN A 116 -9.94 9.05 5.74
N PRO A 117 -10.24 7.76 6.08
CA PRO A 117 -11.61 7.35 6.39
C PRO A 117 -12.27 8.11 7.55
N SER A 118 -11.47 8.72 8.44
CA SER A 118 -11.97 9.48 9.59
C SER A 118 -11.73 10.98 9.47
N LEU A 119 -10.81 11.39 8.59
CA LEU A 119 -10.40 12.79 8.42
C LEU A 119 -11.14 13.50 7.30
N LEU A 120 -11.39 12.79 6.19
CA LEU A 120 -12.03 13.39 5.02
C LEU A 120 -13.56 13.31 5.12
N PRO A 121 -14.28 14.34 4.67
CA PRO A 121 -15.75 14.33 4.65
C PRO A 121 -16.32 13.29 3.69
N SER A 122 -15.57 12.91 2.65
CA SER A 122 -15.94 11.86 1.70
C SER A 122 -14.70 11.22 1.07
N MET A 123 -14.82 9.93 0.71
CA MET A 123 -13.81 9.17 -0.02
C MET A 123 -14.47 8.50 -1.24
N PRO A 124 -13.72 8.30 -2.34
CA PRO A 124 -14.27 7.63 -3.54
C PRO A 124 -14.47 6.11 -3.36
N PHE A 125 -13.95 5.53 -2.28
CA PHE A 125 -14.10 4.12 -1.89
C PHE A 125 -14.21 4.01 -0.36
N ASN A 126 -14.73 2.88 0.11
CA ASN A 126 -14.75 2.54 1.54
C ASN A 126 -13.61 1.55 1.85
N ALA A 127 -12.62 1.99 2.63
CA ALA A 127 -11.46 1.17 2.98
C ALA A 127 -11.80 -0.14 3.73
N LYS A 128 -12.98 -0.22 4.39
CA LYS A 128 -13.41 -1.40 5.14
C LYS A 128 -14.13 -2.43 4.28
N THR A 129 -14.90 -1.96 3.27
CA THR A 129 -15.81 -2.82 2.49
C THR A 129 -15.34 -3.11 1.08
N ASP A 130 -14.55 -2.23 0.46
CA ASP A 130 -14.21 -2.30 -0.95
C ASP A 130 -12.82 -2.91 -1.21
N LEU A 131 -12.01 -3.02 -0.15
CA LEU A 131 -10.67 -3.56 -0.20
C LEU A 131 -10.49 -4.78 0.71
N LEU A 132 -9.69 -5.73 0.27
CA LEU A 132 -9.22 -6.89 1.03
C LEU A 132 -7.78 -6.65 1.48
N PRO A 133 -7.48 -6.56 2.79
CA PRO A 133 -6.11 -6.58 3.29
C PRO A 133 -5.43 -7.89 2.96
N VAL A 134 -4.23 -7.84 2.37
CA VAL A 134 -3.53 -9.04 1.88
C VAL A 134 -2.24 -9.30 2.66
N ALA A 135 -1.35 -8.32 2.78
CA ALA A 135 -0.06 -8.52 3.45
C ALA A 135 0.49 -7.21 4.04
N LEU A 136 0.88 -7.25 5.29
CA LEU A 136 1.71 -6.19 5.88
C LEU A 136 3.12 -6.26 5.28
N VAL A 137 3.67 -5.11 4.92
CA VAL A 137 4.99 -5.06 4.26
C VAL A 137 6.04 -4.48 5.20
N ALA A 138 5.88 -3.23 5.57
CA ALA A 138 6.84 -2.54 6.42
C ALA A 138 6.18 -1.38 7.17
N SER A 139 6.80 -0.95 8.26
CA SER A 139 6.45 0.26 8.99
C SER A 139 7.68 1.12 9.21
N GLN A 140 7.48 2.41 9.31
CA GLN A 140 8.52 3.39 9.63
C GLN A 140 7.95 4.62 10.30
N PRO A 141 8.72 5.31 11.17
CA PRO A 141 8.33 6.62 11.65
C PRO A 141 8.50 7.65 10.55
N VAL A 142 8.06 8.88 10.80
CA VAL A 142 8.46 10.05 10.02
C VAL A 142 9.54 10.82 10.77
N VAL A 143 10.38 11.52 10.02
CA VAL A 143 11.50 12.32 10.53
C VAL A 143 11.17 13.79 10.33
N LEU A 144 11.19 14.55 11.40
CA LEU A 144 11.12 16.01 11.34
C LEU A 144 12.44 16.56 10.82
N VAL A 145 12.39 17.20 9.67
CA VAL A 145 13.57 17.77 9.02
C VAL A 145 13.38 19.25 8.68
N VAL A 146 14.51 19.96 8.68
CA VAL A 146 14.66 21.36 8.23
C VAL A 146 15.83 21.47 7.26
N PRO A 147 15.95 22.52 6.42
CA PRO A 147 17.16 22.81 5.68
C PRO A 147 18.37 22.93 6.64
N THR A 148 19.55 22.48 6.21
CA THR A 148 20.74 22.46 7.10
C THR A 148 21.15 23.86 7.56
N ASP A 149 20.91 24.87 6.76
CA ASP A 149 21.16 26.28 7.09
C ASP A 149 20.03 26.96 7.86
N SER A 150 18.97 26.22 8.22
CA SER A 150 17.94 26.70 9.13
C SER A 150 18.55 27.12 10.47
N PRO A 151 18.04 28.19 11.11
CA PRO A 151 18.49 28.59 12.44
C PRO A 151 18.15 27.55 13.53
N TRP A 152 17.17 26.66 13.25
CA TRP A 152 16.70 25.68 14.21
C TRP A 152 17.60 24.44 14.25
N LYS A 153 18.11 24.13 15.46
CA LYS A 153 18.97 22.98 15.71
C LYS A 153 18.29 21.89 16.52
N SER A 154 17.14 22.21 17.10
CA SER A 154 16.32 21.32 17.92
C SER A 154 14.83 21.47 17.62
N LEU A 155 14.01 20.52 18.09
CA LEU A 155 12.56 20.64 18.05
C LEU A 155 12.08 21.87 18.85
N GLN A 156 12.75 22.18 19.97
CA GLN A 156 12.40 23.32 20.83
C GLN A 156 12.63 24.66 20.11
N ASP A 157 13.68 24.76 19.28
CA ASP A 157 13.93 26.00 18.50
C ASP A 157 12.80 26.25 17.49
N LEU A 158 12.35 25.18 16.79
CA LEU A 158 11.22 25.25 15.88
C LEU A 158 9.95 25.70 16.61
N ILE A 159 9.67 25.09 17.77
CA ILE A 159 8.48 25.42 18.58
C ILE A 159 8.56 26.87 19.07
N ALA A 160 9.71 27.31 19.55
CA ALA A 160 9.91 28.70 19.99
C ALA A 160 9.66 29.70 18.86
N ALA A 161 10.18 29.40 17.65
CA ALA A 161 9.95 30.23 16.47
C ALA A 161 8.46 30.27 16.06
N ALA A 162 7.78 29.12 16.08
CA ALA A 162 6.35 29.06 15.75
C ALA A 162 5.47 29.79 16.79
N LYS A 163 5.85 29.77 18.07
CA LYS A 163 5.17 30.56 19.11
C LYS A 163 5.41 32.07 18.94
N ALA A 164 6.60 32.46 18.52
CA ALA A 164 6.93 33.88 18.30
C ALA A 164 6.26 34.46 17.05
N GLN A 165 5.95 33.61 16.07
CA GLN A 165 5.35 34.02 14.79
C GLN A 165 4.23 33.06 14.39
N PRO A 166 3.05 33.13 15.05
CA PRO A 166 1.92 32.26 14.72
C PRO A 166 1.52 32.38 13.25
N GLY A 167 1.26 31.24 12.58
CA GLY A 167 0.88 31.17 11.17
C GLY A 167 1.99 31.47 10.15
N ALA A 168 3.18 31.92 10.59
CA ALA A 168 4.28 32.24 9.65
C ALA A 168 5.14 31.03 9.27
N ILE A 169 5.23 30.03 10.13
CA ILE A 169 6.04 28.82 9.89
C ILE A 169 5.26 27.87 9.00
N LYS A 170 5.88 27.45 7.88
CA LYS A 170 5.27 26.60 6.86
C LYS A 170 5.75 25.16 6.99
N GLN A 171 4.82 24.22 7.15
CA GLN A 171 5.08 22.79 7.05
C GLN A 171 4.83 22.29 5.62
N GLY A 172 5.82 21.68 4.98
CA GLY A 172 5.61 20.96 3.72
C GLY A 172 5.01 19.57 3.99
N LEU A 173 3.90 19.25 3.34
CA LEU A 173 3.22 17.96 3.46
C LEU A 173 3.42 17.13 2.20
N ALA A 174 3.78 15.86 2.32
CA ALA A 174 3.77 14.94 1.17
C ALA A 174 2.38 14.85 0.52
N SER A 175 1.34 14.96 1.32
CA SER A 175 -0.06 15.19 0.95
C SER A 175 -0.88 15.44 2.23
N THR A 176 -2.05 16.03 2.08
CA THR A 176 -3.04 16.08 3.16
C THR A 176 -3.42 14.65 3.60
N GLY A 177 -3.66 14.44 4.90
CA GLY A 177 -4.04 13.15 5.46
C GLY A 177 -2.91 12.12 5.55
N THR A 178 -1.65 12.50 5.31
CA THR A 178 -0.49 11.61 5.53
C THR A 178 -0.08 11.59 7.00
N VAL A 179 0.69 10.57 7.42
CA VAL A 179 1.26 10.52 8.77
C VAL A 179 2.10 11.74 9.08
N GLY A 180 2.85 12.27 8.08
CA GLY A 180 3.62 13.50 8.26
C GLY A 180 2.75 14.73 8.52
N HIS A 181 1.57 14.81 7.88
CA HIS A 181 0.57 15.84 8.20
C HIS A 181 0.08 15.68 9.63
N LEU A 182 -0.44 14.50 9.99
CA LEU A 182 -1.01 14.25 11.32
C LEU A 182 0.03 14.39 12.45
N ALA A 183 1.30 14.05 12.19
CA ALA A 183 2.39 14.29 13.14
C ALA A 183 2.60 15.81 13.38
N GLY A 184 2.47 16.62 12.33
CA GLY A 184 2.50 18.07 12.46
C GLY A 184 1.33 18.62 13.25
N GLU A 185 0.11 18.18 12.94
CA GLU A 185 -1.11 18.57 13.67
C GLU A 185 -1.04 18.15 15.16
N MET A 186 -0.59 16.92 15.43
CA MET A 186 -0.37 16.44 16.81
C MET A 186 0.65 17.30 17.55
N LEU A 187 1.74 17.68 16.89
CA LEU A 187 2.77 18.57 17.45
C LEU A 187 2.17 19.95 17.72
N SER A 188 1.47 20.51 16.74
CA SER A 188 0.83 21.83 16.85
C SER A 188 -0.16 21.88 18.02
N TYR A 189 -1.00 20.86 18.16
CA TYR A 189 -1.94 20.73 19.26
C TYR A 189 -1.23 20.64 20.63
N LYS A 190 -0.24 19.73 20.74
CA LYS A 190 0.47 19.49 22.01
C LYS A 190 1.37 20.68 22.41
N ALA A 191 2.03 21.31 21.45
CA ALA A 191 2.94 22.44 21.68
C ALA A 191 2.20 23.80 21.73
N LYS A 192 0.91 23.82 21.35
CA LYS A 192 0.09 25.05 21.21
C LYS A 192 0.77 26.06 20.27
N ILE A 193 1.09 25.60 19.07
CA ILE A 193 1.67 26.40 17.98
C ILE A 193 0.72 26.44 16.79
N ASP A 194 0.79 27.51 16.03
CA ASP A 194 0.07 27.70 14.78
C ASP A 194 1.06 27.68 13.61
N VAL A 195 0.83 26.80 12.62
CA VAL A 195 1.68 26.63 11.45
C VAL A 195 0.85 26.51 10.19
N LEU A 196 1.38 26.98 9.06
CA LEU A 196 0.72 26.89 7.77
C LEU A 196 1.08 25.57 7.07
N ASN A 197 0.11 24.76 6.77
CA ASN A 197 0.28 23.52 6.01
C ASN A 197 0.29 23.76 4.50
N VAL A 198 1.33 23.27 3.80
CA VAL A 198 1.50 23.39 2.35
C VAL A 198 1.50 21.97 1.73
N PRO A 199 0.39 21.51 1.13
CA PRO A 199 0.27 20.17 0.59
C PRO A 199 0.87 20.04 -0.82
N TYR A 200 1.55 18.90 -1.07
CA TYR A 200 2.10 18.49 -2.35
C TYR A 200 1.49 17.16 -2.82
N LYS A 201 1.81 16.74 -4.05
CA LYS A 201 1.34 15.47 -4.63
C LYS A 201 2.29 14.28 -4.33
N GLY A 202 3.09 14.36 -3.27
CA GLY A 202 4.04 13.35 -2.85
C GLY A 202 5.24 13.93 -2.10
N ALA A 203 6.08 13.07 -1.53
CA ALA A 203 7.24 13.51 -0.76
C ALA A 203 8.32 14.19 -1.61
N ALA A 204 8.55 13.74 -2.85
CA ALA A 204 9.61 14.26 -3.69
C ALA A 204 9.44 15.78 -3.98
N PRO A 205 8.29 16.29 -4.46
CA PRO A 205 8.09 17.72 -4.63
C PRO A 205 8.14 18.50 -3.30
N ALA A 206 7.63 17.93 -2.20
CA ALA A 206 7.71 18.57 -0.89
C ALA A 206 9.16 18.76 -0.42
N VAL A 207 10.02 17.74 -0.61
CA VAL A 207 11.46 17.84 -0.31
C VAL A 207 12.15 18.87 -1.19
N THR A 208 11.80 18.93 -2.48
CA THR A 208 12.37 19.95 -3.40
C THR A 208 12.08 21.35 -2.91
N ASP A 209 10.85 21.64 -2.54
CA ASP A 209 10.42 22.94 -2.06
C ASP A 209 10.96 23.27 -0.66
N LEU A 210 11.15 22.25 0.19
CA LEU A 210 11.86 22.43 1.47
C LEU A 210 13.31 22.84 1.24
N LEU A 211 14.02 22.17 0.33
CA LEU A 211 15.39 22.52 -0.05
C LEU A 211 15.47 23.91 -0.71
N GLY A 212 14.43 24.30 -1.43
CA GLY A 212 14.25 25.63 -2.01
C GLY A 212 13.74 26.69 -1.03
N LYS A 213 13.56 26.34 0.26
CA LYS A 213 13.08 27.23 1.34
C LYS A 213 11.69 27.83 1.09
N GLN A 214 10.87 27.20 0.23
CA GLN A 214 9.47 27.57 0.07
C GLN A 214 8.63 27.12 1.29
N THR A 215 9.05 26.03 1.93
CA THR A 215 8.58 25.59 3.24
C THR A 215 9.73 25.56 4.24
N HIS A 216 9.43 25.52 5.54
CA HIS A 216 10.42 25.65 6.59
C HIS A 216 10.82 24.33 7.22
N TYR A 217 9.88 23.39 7.30
CA TYR A 217 10.11 22.05 7.83
C TYR A 217 9.13 21.05 7.19
N MET A 218 9.41 19.76 7.36
CA MET A 218 8.46 18.68 7.06
C MET A 218 8.67 17.49 7.97
N PHE A 219 7.63 16.68 8.15
CA PHE A 219 7.76 15.31 8.60
C PHE A 219 7.77 14.40 7.36
N GLY A 220 8.93 13.88 7.01
CA GLY A 220 9.13 13.00 5.85
C GLY A 220 9.43 11.55 6.24
N THR A 221 9.09 10.61 5.36
CA THR A 221 9.54 9.22 5.54
C THR A 221 11.06 9.14 5.43
N PRO A 222 11.73 8.23 6.16
CA PRO A 222 13.19 8.10 6.10
C PRO A 222 13.72 7.97 4.67
N GLN A 223 13.08 7.16 3.82
CA GLN A 223 13.49 6.98 2.41
C GLN A 223 13.53 8.30 1.63
N ALA A 224 12.59 9.21 1.91
CA ALA A 224 12.51 10.48 1.22
C ALA A 224 13.54 11.51 1.72
N VAL A 225 13.87 11.49 3.03
CA VAL A 225 14.68 12.55 3.64
C VAL A 225 16.10 12.12 4.04
N TYR A 226 16.34 10.82 4.31
CA TYR A 226 17.64 10.34 4.76
C TYR A 226 18.80 10.59 3.77
N PRO A 227 18.62 10.43 2.45
CA PRO A 227 19.66 10.79 1.48
C PRO A 227 20.06 12.26 1.58
N MET A 228 19.10 13.16 1.84
CA MET A 228 19.36 14.59 2.00
C MET A 228 20.00 14.91 3.35
N ILE A 229 19.68 14.15 4.41
CA ILE A 229 20.35 14.26 5.71
C ILE A 229 21.80 13.80 5.60
N LYS A 230 22.03 12.64 4.98
CA LYS A 230 23.39 12.10 4.74
C LYS A 230 24.24 13.04 3.88
N GLY A 231 23.61 13.67 2.87
CA GLY A 231 24.23 14.68 2.01
C GLY A 231 24.34 16.06 2.66
N GLN A 232 24.04 16.22 3.96
CA GLN A 232 24.10 17.47 4.72
C GLN A 232 23.28 18.63 4.11
N ARG A 233 22.22 18.30 3.35
CA ARG A 233 21.29 19.27 2.82
C ARG A 233 20.09 19.52 3.75
N LEU A 234 19.69 18.50 4.51
CA LEU A 234 18.67 18.59 5.56
C LEU A 234 19.28 18.21 6.91
N ARG A 235 18.72 18.79 7.98
CA ARG A 235 18.99 18.44 9.37
C ARG A 235 17.75 17.76 9.96
N ALA A 236 17.94 16.58 10.56
CA ALA A 236 16.90 15.93 11.34
C ALA A 236 16.84 16.53 12.75
N LEU A 237 15.66 16.91 13.21
CA LEU A 237 15.43 17.45 14.55
C LEU A 237 14.83 16.42 15.50
N ALA A 238 13.94 15.55 15.01
CA ALA A 238 13.30 14.50 15.79
C ALA A 238 12.75 13.39 14.91
N VAL A 239 12.50 12.19 15.50
CA VAL A 239 11.78 11.08 14.88
C VAL A 239 10.50 10.80 15.65
N THR A 240 9.46 10.31 14.97
CA THR A 240 8.13 10.11 15.58
C THR A 240 7.91 8.71 16.16
N SER A 241 8.91 7.85 16.14
CA SER A 241 8.87 6.53 16.78
C SER A 241 9.07 6.63 18.30
N ALA A 242 8.61 5.59 19.01
CA ALA A 242 8.85 5.46 20.46
C ALA A 242 10.36 5.32 20.81
N LYS A 243 11.18 4.85 19.85
CA LYS A 243 12.64 4.71 19.99
C LYS A 243 13.34 5.41 18.84
N ARG A 244 14.59 5.84 19.06
CA ARG A 244 15.42 6.42 18.00
C ARG A 244 15.66 5.43 16.86
N LEU A 245 15.77 5.95 15.65
CA LEU A 245 16.10 5.13 14.47
C LEU A 245 17.58 4.71 14.49
N ALA A 246 17.85 3.46 14.15
CA ALA A 246 19.23 2.95 14.06
C ALA A 246 20.08 3.72 13.01
N ILE A 247 19.45 4.21 11.94
CA ILE A 247 20.10 5.02 10.90
C ILE A 247 20.33 6.48 11.32
N LEU A 248 19.70 6.93 12.40
CA LEU A 248 19.78 8.28 12.96
C LEU A 248 19.91 8.25 14.49
N PRO A 249 20.92 7.57 15.06
CA PRO A 249 21.01 7.32 16.51
C PRO A 249 21.18 8.60 17.33
N GLN A 250 21.67 9.66 16.72
CA GLN A 250 21.87 10.98 17.38
C GLN A 250 20.58 11.82 17.41
N VAL A 251 19.57 11.45 16.60
CA VAL A 251 18.32 12.22 16.51
C VAL A 251 17.36 11.74 17.59
N PRO A 252 16.92 12.62 18.51
CA PRO A 252 15.98 12.24 19.56
C PRO A 252 14.60 11.92 18.99
N THR A 253 13.79 11.21 19.77
CA THR A 253 12.36 11.09 19.45
C THR A 253 11.63 12.37 19.84
N VAL A 254 10.44 12.60 19.26
CA VAL A 254 9.56 13.69 19.68
C VAL A 254 9.16 13.49 21.15
N ALA A 255 8.99 12.23 21.59
CA ALA A 255 8.71 11.89 22.99
C ALA A 255 9.86 12.29 23.93
N GLU A 256 11.12 11.99 23.57
CA GLU A 256 12.32 12.44 24.32
C GLU A 256 12.47 13.95 24.33
N SER A 257 11.93 14.62 23.31
CA SER A 257 11.99 16.08 23.14
C SER A 257 10.85 16.83 23.87
N GLY A 258 10.24 16.23 24.90
CA GLY A 258 9.27 16.89 25.78
C GLY A 258 7.80 16.59 25.49
N PHE A 259 7.50 15.60 24.64
CA PHE A 259 6.14 15.16 24.30
C PHE A 259 5.92 13.68 24.62
N PRO A 260 5.90 13.25 25.88
CA PRO A 260 5.75 11.84 26.25
C PRO A 260 4.55 11.19 25.56
N GLY A 261 4.72 9.95 25.08
CA GLY A 261 3.69 9.20 24.36
C GLY A 261 3.42 9.70 22.94
N PHE A 262 4.21 10.63 22.39
CA PHE A 262 4.12 11.00 20.98
C PHE A 262 4.64 9.87 20.11
N GLU A 263 3.77 9.30 19.28
CA GLU A 263 4.13 8.28 18.31
C GLU A 263 3.27 8.45 17.05
N ALA A 264 3.91 8.42 15.89
CA ALA A 264 3.25 8.43 14.60
C ALA A 264 4.04 7.56 13.62
N VAL A 265 3.44 6.45 13.18
CA VAL A 265 4.08 5.43 12.34
C VAL A 265 3.32 5.31 11.02
N ASP A 266 4.09 5.35 9.93
CA ASP A 266 3.58 5.09 8.59
C ASP A 266 3.88 3.64 8.22
N TRP A 267 2.84 2.87 7.90
CA TRP A 267 2.93 1.47 7.51
C TRP A 267 2.41 1.24 6.09
N LYS A 268 2.85 0.16 5.48
CA LYS A 268 2.48 -0.28 4.14
C LYS A 268 1.79 -1.63 4.22
N LEU A 269 0.69 -1.73 3.49
CA LEU A 269 -0.17 -2.90 3.43
C LEU A 269 -0.61 -3.15 1.98
N ILE A 270 -0.30 -4.33 1.43
CA ILE A 270 -0.85 -4.72 0.14
C ILE A 270 -2.33 -5.04 0.30
N VAL A 271 -3.14 -4.42 -0.56
CA VAL A 271 -4.59 -4.63 -0.65
C VAL A 271 -4.99 -5.12 -2.03
N ALA A 272 -6.12 -5.79 -2.11
CA ALA A 272 -6.77 -6.25 -3.33
C ALA A 272 -8.22 -5.75 -3.39
N PRO A 273 -8.91 -5.84 -4.54
CA PRO A 273 -10.36 -5.69 -4.60
C PRO A 273 -11.05 -6.67 -3.63
N ARG A 274 -12.12 -6.24 -2.97
CA ARG A 274 -12.78 -6.98 -1.88
C ARG A 274 -13.07 -8.44 -2.18
N ASN A 275 -13.55 -8.73 -3.38
CA ASN A 275 -14.00 -10.06 -3.79
C ASN A 275 -12.88 -10.91 -4.44
N THR A 276 -11.61 -10.52 -4.30
CA THR A 276 -10.50 -11.32 -4.78
C THR A 276 -10.52 -12.71 -4.13
N PRO A 277 -10.44 -13.80 -4.90
CA PRO A 277 -10.45 -15.16 -4.36
C PRO A 277 -9.38 -15.37 -3.28
N ALA A 278 -9.76 -15.98 -2.17
CA ALA A 278 -8.89 -16.18 -1.01
C ALA A 278 -7.58 -16.89 -1.37
N VAL A 279 -7.62 -17.87 -2.28
CA VAL A 279 -6.43 -18.60 -2.75
C VAL A 279 -5.42 -17.67 -3.44
N LEU A 280 -5.86 -16.65 -4.17
CA LEU A 280 -4.98 -15.69 -4.84
C LEU A 280 -4.40 -14.69 -3.83
N ALA A 281 -5.22 -14.22 -2.89
CA ALA A 281 -4.75 -13.39 -1.79
C ALA A 281 -3.70 -14.11 -0.93
N GLN A 282 -3.89 -15.42 -0.64
CA GLN A 282 -2.92 -16.26 0.07
C GLN A 282 -1.60 -16.41 -0.70
N LYS A 283 -1.65 -16.59 -2.04
CA LYS A 283 -0.44 -16.67 -2.88
C LYS A 283 0.37 -15.38 -2.80
N ILE A 284 -0.28 -14.22 -2.89
CA ILE A 284 0.40 -12.91 -2.74
C ILE A 284 0.93 -12.72 -1.31
N ASN A 285 0.14 -13.05 -0.28
CA ASN A 285 0.61 -12.98 1.12
C ASN A 285 1.86 -13.83 1.32
N ALA A 286 1.86 -15.08 0.86
CA ALA A 286 3.02 -15.97 0.95
C ALA A 286 4.24 -15.42 0.22
N ALA A 287 4.06 -14.87 -1.00
CA ALA A 287 5.14 -14.26 -1.77
C ALA A 287 5.75 -13.04 -1.07
N VAL A 288 4.92 -12.20 -0.44
CA VAL A 288 5.39 -11.06 0.37
C VAL A 288 6.19 -11.55 1.58
N ASN A 289 5.67 -12.51 2.34
CA ASN A 289 6.37 -13.05 3.51
C ASN A 289 7.71 -13.68 3.13
N THR A 290 7.78 -14.42 2.03
CA THR A 290 9.04 -14.96 1.50
C THR A 290 10.00 -13.83 1.12
N GLY A 291 9.52 -12.80 0.44
CA GLY A 291 10.32 -11.63 0.07
C GLY A 291 10.85 -10.86 1.28
N LEU A 292 10.07 -10.76 2.35
CA LEU A 292 10.49 -10.11 3.60
C LEU A 292 11.50 -10.92 4.41
N GLN A 293 11.67 -12.22 4.14
CA GLN A 293 12.71 -13.06 4.76
C GLN A 293 14.05 -13.00 4.00
N ASP A 294 14.08 -12.42 2.80
CA ASP A 294 15.31 -12.25 2.03
C ASP A 294 16.28 -11.31 2.79
N PRO A 295 17.52 -11.76 3.12
CA PRO A 295 18.48 -10.95 3.87
C PRO A 295 18.80 -9.61 3.20
N ALA A 296 18.77 -9.53 1.87
CA ALA A 296 19.03 -8.30 1.14
C ALA A 296 17.86 -7.31 1.31
N VAL A 297 16.60 -7.78 1.28
CA VAL A 297 15.42 -6.96 1.56
C VAL A 297 15.44 -6.47 3.00
N LEU A 298 15.69 -7.36 3.96
CA LEU A 298 15.78 -6.99 5.38
C LEU A 298 16.83 -5.91 5.62
N LYS A 299 18.03 -6.12 5.09
CA LYS A 299 19.14 -5.16 5.21
C LYS A 299 18.77 -3.81 4.57
N GLN A 300 18.14 -3.84 3.39
CA GLN A 300 17.77 -2.62 2.69
C GLN A 300 16.69 -1.85 3.44
N LEU A 301 15.59 -2.50 3.84
CA LEU A 301 14.53 -1.87 4.63
C LEU A 301 15.09 -1.23 5.92
N GLN A 302 15.93 -1.97 6.65
CA GLN A 302 16.55 -1.47 7.87
C GLN A 302 17.49 -0.28 7.60
N SER A 303 18.27 -0.33 6.51
CA SER A 303 19.17 0.76 6.13
C SER A 303 18.44 2.03 5.71
N GLU A 304 17.16 1.90 5.36
CA GLU A 304 16.25 2.99 5.01
C GLU A 304 15.31 3.38 6.17
N GLY A 305 15.54 2.85 7.37
CA GLY A 305 14.74 3.17 8.56
C GLY A 305 13.37 2.53 8.60
N SER A 306 13.13 1.49 7.79
CA SER A 306 11.91 0.69 7.82
C SER A 306 12.09 -0.58 8.63
N THR A 307 11.02 -0.99 9.33
CA THR A 307 10.90 -2.28 10.02
C THR A 307 10.02 -3.20 9.19
N PRO A 308 10.51 -4.36 8.74
CA PRO A 308 9.68 -5.35 8.06
C PRO A 308 8.58 -5.88 9.00
N MET A 309 7.40 -6.18 8.46
CA MET A 309 6.26 -6.65 9.24
C MET A 309 5.91 -8.09 8.92
N GLY A 310 5.29 -8.38 7.78
CA GLY A 310 4.83 -9.71 7.42
C GLY A 310 3.56 -10.14 8.17
N GLY A 311 3.34 -11.47 8.24
CA GLY A 311 2.20 -12.07 8.92
C GLY A 311 1.14 -12.64 7.98
N SER A 312 0.08 -13.19 8.56
CA SER A 312 -1.04 -13.81 7.83
C SER A 312 -2.01 -12.76 7.27
N LEU A 313 -2.98 -13.20 6.45
CA LEU A 313 -4.12 -12.36 6.03
C LEU A 313 -4.92 -11.87 7.24
N GLN A 314 -5.06 -12.69 8.28
CA GLN A 314 -5.77 -12.33 9.50
C GLN A 314 -5.01 -11.25 10.29
N ASP A 315 -3.68 -11.36 10.39
CA ASP A 315 -2.84 -10.33 11.01
C ASP A 315 -2.96 -8.99 10.29
N ALA A 316 -2.94 -9.01 8.95
CA ALA A 316 -3.12 -7.82 8.13
C ALA A 316 -4.48 -7.14 8.37
N GLN A 317 -5.55 -7.94 8.47
CA GLN A 317 -6.89 -7.43 8.75
C GLN A 317 -7.01 -6.88 10.17
N ALA A 318 -6.54 -7.61 11.17
CA ALA A 318 -6.58 -7.20 12.57
C ALA A 318 -5.78 -5.91 12.80
N TYR A 319 -4.58 -5.84 12.19
CA TYR A 319 -3.74 -4.65 12.26
C TYR A 319 -4.45 -3.43 11.66
N LEU A 320 -5.03 -3.57 10.46
CA LEU A 320 -5.76 -2.47 9.82
C LEU A 320 -6.94 -1.99 10.67
N GLN A 321 -7.72 -2.90 11.24
CA GLN A 321 -8.86 -2.55 12.11
C GLN A 321 -8.41 -1.78 13.36
N LYS A 322 -7.33 -2.23 14.01
CA LYS A 322 -6.72 -1.55 15.16
C LYS A 322 -6.27 -0.14 14.80
N GLU A 323 -5.54 -0.01 13.68
CA GLU A 323 -5.03 1.29 13.22
C GLU A 323 -6.16 2.26 12.87
N GLN A 324 -7.20 1.79 12.17
CA GLN A 324 -8.39 2.61 11.88
C GLN A 324 -9.06 3.14 13.16
N ALA A 325 -9.19 2.30 14.19
CA ALA A 325 -9.77 2.70 15.45
C ALA A 325 -8.89 3.73 16.20
N SER A 326 -7.57 3.50 16.20
CA SER A 326 -6.60 4.38 16.88
C SER A 326 -6.54 5.76 16.24
N TRP A 327 -6.46 5.83 14.90
CA TRP A 327 -6.42 7.11 14.18
C TRP A 327 -7.75 7.86 14.27
N ALA A 328 -8.89 7.15 14.21
CA ALA A 328 -10.20 7.76 14.41
C ALA A 328 -10.34 8.39 15.79
N ALA A 329 -9.88 7.71 16.85
CA ALA A 329 -9.86 8.24 18.20
C ALA A 329 -8.96 9.48 18.30
N LEU A 330 -7.75 9.42 17.76
CA LEU A 330 -6.81 10.54 17.77
C LEU A 330 -7.37 11.78 17.05
N ILE A 331 -7.92 11.62 15.84
CA ILE A 331 -8.48 12.72 15.04
C ILE A 331 -9.62 13.39 15.82
N ARG A 332 -10.51 12.59 16.41
CA ARG A 332 -11.63 13.10 17.22
C ARG A 332 -11.14 13.83 18.47
N ASP A 333 -10.23 13.21 19.24
CA ASP A 333 -9.81 13.69 20.55
C ASP A 333 -8.91 14.95 20.43
N ALA A 334 -8.08 15.02 19.40
CA ALA A 334 -7.27 16.19 19.06
C ALA A 334 -8.03 17.24 18.21
N LYS A 335 -9.30 16.97 17.86
CA LYS A 335 -10.15 17.85 17.04
C LYS A 335 -9.48 18.25 15.71
N ILE A 336 -8.75 17.32 15.09
CA ILE A 336 -8.07 17.57 13.82
C ILE A 336 -9.13 17.68 12.72
N THR A 337 -9.17 18.83 12.06
CA THR A 337 -10.04 19.11 10.92
C THR A 337 -9.20 19.51 9.71
N LEU A 338 -9.77 19.38 8.53
CA LEU A 338 -9.23 19.98 7.32
C LEU A 338 -9.98 21.29 7.10
N GLU A 339 -9.31 22.41 7.33
CA GLU A 339 -9.81 23.73 6.93
C GLU A 339 -9.51 23.97 5.46
#